data_01ffd4d1f04eb39e6e6b980b97d598e0
#
_entry.id   01ffd4d1f04eb39e6e6b980b97d598e0
#
_cell.length_a   1.000
_cell.length_b   1.000
_cell.length_c   1.000
_cell.angle_alpha   90.00
_cell.angle_beta   90.00
_cell.angle_gamma   90.00
#
_symmetry.space_group_name_H-M   'P 1'
#
loop_
_entity.id
_entity.type
_entity.pdbx_description
1 polymer ?
#
loop_
_entity_poly.entity_id
_entity_poly.type
_entity_poly.pdbx_seq_one_letter_code
_entity_poly.pdbx_strand_id
1 'polypeptide(L)'
;LTIGSNELAASESLEDKAELLLTASYAAGIDLISADDIANTLTEQVKTMFENDPSTRIRLKAIGGGGGKGQRILSCPTQFEGDDKANLLAAVEQTVPAFREILSEVKTTGIGDNKNVLAEINIETVRHEEIQVVGNGDWCLTLGGRDCSVQMNEQKLLEISVTVEELQASIDAALSANKENEAQALKEDLNTLIKMEEEASRFGAAVGLDSVSTFECILDRDRHFFMEMNTRVQVEHRVTELCYALRFTNPNQESESFKVDSIVELMVLLAEHGSRLPRPTRERRENSAVEVRLNASDDALKPHAGGIITQWSNVLNTEIRDDQGICLHNPDTDVFMKYHL
;
A
#
# COMPACT_ATOMS: atom_id res chain seq x y z
N LEU A 1 -11.03 11.19 31.40
CA LEU A 1 -10.40 12.35 30.75
C LEU A 1 -11.47 13.42 30.57
N THR A 2 -11.22 14.61 31.05
CA THR A 2 -12.15 15.74 30.88
C THR A 2 -11.48 16.70 29.91
N ILE A 3 -12.07 16.86 28.73
CA ILE A 3 -11.70 18.00 27.90
C ILE A 3 -12.15 19.24 28.64
N GLY A 4 -11.24 20.16 28.92
CA GLY A 4 -11.59 21.43 29.52
C GLY A 4 -12.59 22.16 28.62
N SER A 5 -13.66 22.70 29.20
CA SER A 5 -14.63 23.50 28.47
C SER A 5 -13.97 24.64 27.68
N ASN A 6 -12.78 25.07 28.12
CA ASN A 6 -11.99 26.15 27.50
C ASN A 6 -11.34 25.69 26.17
N GLU A 7 -10.91 24.42 26.07
CA GLU A 7 -10.34 23.87 24.81
C GLU A 7 -11.41 23.75 23.73
N LEU A 8 -12.59 23.22 24.09
CA LEU A 8 -13.73 23.18 23.19
C LEU A 8 -14.23 24.56 22.76
N ALA A 9 -14.18 25.56 23.67
CA ALA A 9 -14.57 26.93 23.36
C ALA A 9 -13.55 27.64 22.47
N ALA A 10 -12.27 27.25 22.54
CA ALA A 10 -11.20 27.83 21.74
C ALA A 10 -11.14 27.29 20.33
N SER A 11 -11.83 26.16 20.05
CA SER A 11 -11.88 25.56 18.70
C SER A 11 -12.68 26.43 17.74
N GLU A 12 -12.11 26.80 16.62
CA GLU A 12 -12.72 27.71 15.63
C GLU A 12 -13.76 27.00 14.74
N SER A 13 -13.63 25.70 14.53
CA SER A 13 -14.54 24.90 13.67
C SER A 13 -15.29 23.80 14.42
N LEU A 14 -16.38 23.31 13.82
CA LEU A 14 -17.10 22.13 14.31
C LEU A 14 -16.28 20.85 14.15
N GLU A 15 -15.40 20.80 13.14
CA GLU A 15 -14.50 19.68 12.86
C GLU A 15 -13.44 19.54 13.95
N ASP A 16 -12.79 20.67 14.34
CA ASP A 16 -11.82 20.70 15.44
C ASP A 16 -12.43 20.26 16.77
N LYS A 17 -13.66 20.67 17.03
CA LYS A 17 -14.41 20.26 18.25
C LYS A 17 -14.72 18.76 18.23
N ALA A 18 -15.09 18.22 17.07
CA ALA A 18 -15.36 16.81 16.93
C ALA A 18 -14.07 15.98 17.11
N GLU A 19 -12.95 16.42 16.56
CA GLU A 19 -11.65 15.79 16.71
C GLU A 19 -11.17 15.76 18.17
N LEU A 20 -11.27 16.89 18.87
CA LEU A 20 -10.95 16.96 20.31
C LEU A 20 -11.80 16.01 21.16
N LEU A 21 -13.10 15.93 20.88
CA LEU A 21 -14.01 15.01 21.59
C LEU A 21 -13.68 13.56 21.30
N LEU A 22 -13.42 13.20 20.03
CA LEU A 22 -13.04 11.86 19.63
C LEU A 22 -11.70 11.43 20.25
N THR A 23 -10.70 12.31 20.21
CA THR A 23 -9.39 12.05 20.82
C THR A 23 -9.48 11.83 22.31
N ALA A 24 -10.25 12.65 23.01
CA ALA A 24 -10.42 12.52 24.45
C ALA A 24 -11.23 11.27 24.83
N SER A 25 -12.27 10.91 24.05
CA SER A 25 -13.06 9.72 24.30
C SER A 25 -12.23 8.46 24.06
N TYR A 26 -11.43 8.43 23.02
CA TYR A 26 -10.49 7.34 22.73
C TYR A 26 -9.50 7.14 23.89
N ALA A 27 -8.87 8.22 24.35
CA ALA A 27 -7.92 8.19 25.47
C ALA A 27 -8.58 7.74 26.79
N ALA A 28 -9.88 7.99 26.97
CA ALA A 28 -10.65 7.59 28.15
C ALA A 28 -11.31 6.19 28.01
N GLY A 29 -11.21 5.57 26.83
CA GLY A 29 -11.91 4.31 26.53
C GLY A 29 -13.44 4.46 26.49
N ILE A 30 -13.93 5.67 26.15
CA ILE A 30 -15.36 5.97 26.06
C ILE A 30 -15.77 6.07 24.60
N ASP A 31 -16.75 5.28 24.19
CA ASP A 31 -17.37 5.38 22.88
C ASP A 31 -18.38 6.54 22.86
N LEU A 32 -18.07 7.65 22.18
CA LEU A 32 -19.01 8.77 21.99
C LEU A 32 -20.02 8.47 20.87
N ILE A 33 -19.68 7.60 19.94
CA ILE A 33 -20.52 7.20 18.82
C ILE A 33 -20.74 5.71 18.95
N SER A 34 -21.99 5.27 18.97
CA SER A 34 -22.30 3.84 19.04
C SER A 34 -21.99 3.13 17.72
N ALA A 35 -21.72 1.83 17.78
CA ALA A 35 -21.56 1.02 16.57
C ALA A 35 -22.82 1.04 15.68
N ASP A 36 -24.00 1.18 16.28
CA ASP A 36 -25.26 1.27 15.54
C ASP A 36 -25.41 2.61 14.82
N ASP A 37 -24.94 3.73 15.41
CA ASP A 37 -24.94 5.02 14.73
C ASP A 37 -23.98 5.03 13.52
N ILE A 38 -22.80 4.41 13.66
CA ILE A 38 -21.86 4.23 12.56
C ILE A 38 -22.49 3.36 11.46
N ALA A 39 -23.11 2.25 11.84
CA ALA A 39 -23.78 1.35 10.88
C ALA A 39 -24.90 2.05 10.10
N ASN A 40 -25.71 2.87 10.78
CA ASN A 40 -26.78 3.64 10.14
C ASN A 40 -26.20 4.68 9.14
N THR A 41 -25.19 5.43 9.55
CA THR A 41 -24.52 6.40 8.68
C THR A 41 -23.89 5.73 7.45
N LEU A 42 -23.20 4.61 7.66
CA LEU A 42 -22.60 3.83 6.59
C LEU A 42 -23.66 3.29 5.63
N THR A 43 -24.81 2.84 6.14
CA THR A 43 -25.92 2.35 5.33
C THR A 43 -26.49 3.42 4.41
N GLU A 44 -26.65 4.64 4.88
CA GLU A 44 -27.11 5.78 4.05
C GLU A 44 -26.06 6.16 2.99
N GLN A 45 -24.77 6.13 3.33
CA GLN A 45 -23.71 6.36 2.36
C GLN A 45 -23.70 5.29 1.26
N VAL A 46 -23.73 4.03 1.63
CA VAL A 46 -23.78 2.88 0.69
C VAL A 46 -24.99 2.98 -0.21
N LYS A 47 -26.17 3.32 0.36
CA LYS A 47 -27.39 3.54 -0.42
C LYS A 47 -27.20 4.65 -1.46
N THR A 48 -26.66 5.79 -1.08
CA THR A 48 -26.38 6.91 -1.99
C THR A 48 -25.42 6.51 -3.09
N MET A 49 -24.38 5.72 -2.78
CA MET A 49 -23.44 5.22 -3.79
C MET A 49 -24.13 4.30 -4.79
N PHE A 50 -24.97 3.37 -4.36
CA PHE A 50 -25.73 2.47 -5.25
C PHE A 50 -26.81 3.20 -6.05
N GLU A 51 -27.42 4.25 -5.51
CA GLU A 51 -28.36 5.10 -6.26
C GLU A 51 -27.66 5.86 -7.38
N ASN A 52 -26.41 6.28 -7.17
CA ASN A 52 -25.60 6.95 -8.19
C ASN A 52 -25.09 6.00 -9.28
N ASP A 53 -24.67 4.80 -8.90
CA ASP A 53 -24.23 3.76 -9.84
C ASP A 53 -24.64 2.35 -9.34
N PRO A 54 -25.79 1.83 -9.79
CA PRO A 54 -26.29 0.52 -9.36
C PRO A 54 -25.49 -0.66 -9.92
N SER A 55 -24.53 -0.44 -10.81
CA SER A 55 -23.67 -1.48 -11.38
C SER A 55 -22.35 -1.66 -10.67
N THR A 56 -21.95 -0.69 -9.86
CA THR A 56 -20.65 -0.68 -9.17
C THR A 56 -20.76 -1.35 -7.81
N ARG A 57 -19.87 -2.31 -7.52
CA ARG A 57 -19.73 -2.93 -6.20
C ARG A 57 -19.04 -1.96 -5.23
N ILE A 58 -19.37 -2.07 -3.96
CA ILE A 58 -18.79 -1.24 -2.90
C ILE A 58 -17.92 -2.10 -2.00
N ARG A 59 -16.73 -1.60 -1.68
CA ARG A 59 -15.83 -2.17 -0.69
C ARG A 59 -15.96 -1.42 0.64
N LEU A 60 -16.20 -2.14 1.71
CA LEU A 60 -16.10 -1.64 3.08
C LEU A 60 -14.73 -2.02 3.64
N LYS A 61 -14.01 -1.06 4.19
CA LYS A 61 -12.64 -1.25 4.69
C LYS A 61 -12.47 -0.60 6.06
N ALA A 62 -11.98 -1.36 7.04
CA ALA A 62 -11.62 -0.80 8.34
C ALA A 62 -10.42 0.14 8.22
N ILE A 63 -10.50 1.33 8.82
CA ILE A 63 -9.40 2.33 8.75
C ILE A 63 -8.13 1.80 9.44
N GLY A 64 -8.27 0.99 10.48
CA GLY A 64 -7.14 0.35 11.16
C GLY A 64 -6.78 -1.04 10.62
N GLY A 65 -7.36 -1.47 9.49
CA GLY A 65 -7.08 -2.77 8.89
C GLY A 65 -5.78 -2.77 8.10
N GLY A 66 -5.20 -3.96 7.90
CA GLY A 66 -4.01 -4.15 7.08
C GLY A 66 -3.86 -5.61 6.66
N GLY A 67 -3.10 -5.87 5.58
CA GLY A 67 -2.88 -7.22 5.07
C GLY A 67 -4.17 -7.91 4.59
N GLY A 68 -5.08 -7.14 3.99
CA GLY A 68 -6.34 -7.66 3.44
C GLY A 68 -7.44 -7.97 4.45
N LYS A 69 -7.17 -7.83 5.75
CA LYS A 69 -8.14 -8.08 6.82
C LYS A 69 -9.01 -6.86 7.10
N GLY A 70 -10.23 -7.11 7.57
CA GLY A 70 -11.16 -6.03 7.89
C GLY A 70 -11.79 -5.38 6.66
N GLN A 71 -12.00 -6.13 5.57
CA GLN A 71 -12.68 -5.65 4.37
C GLN A 71 -13.78 -6.63 3.93
N ARG A 72 -14.86 -6.05 3.34
CA ARG A 72 -15.94 -6.80 2.71
C ARG A 72 -16.37 -6.09 1.44
N ILE A 73 -16.72 -6.88 0.44
CA ILE A 73 -17.24 -6.35 -0.83
C ILE A 73 -18.73 -6.65 -0.88
N LEU A 74 -19.53 -5.60 -1.03
CA LEU A 74 -20.96 -5.69 -1.18
C LEU A 74 -21.32 -5.93 -2.64
N SER A 75 -22.27 -6.81 -2.89
CA SER A 75 -22.86 -7.02 -4.20
C SER A 75 -23.66 -5.79 -4.60
N CYS A 76 -23.57 -5.38 -5.87
CA CYS A 76 -24.31 -4.25 -6.39
C CYS A 76 -25.77 -4.61 -6.72
N PRO A 77 -26.69 -3.63 -6.80
CA PRO A 77 -28.10 -3.86 -7.13
C PRO A 77 -28.33 -4.72 -8.38
N THR A 78 -27.54 -4.56 -9.43
CA THR A 78 -27.68 -5.33 -10.68
C THR A 78 -27.33 -6.82 -10.55
N GLN A 79 -26.80 -7.27 -9.43
CA GLN A 79 -26.50 -8.69 -9.17
C GLN A 79 -27.66 -9.44 -8.48
N PHE A 80 -28.76 -8.77 -8.19
CA PHE A 80 -29.96 -9.37 -7.59
C PHE A 80 -31.07 -9.58 -8.62
N GLU A 81 -31.93 -10.55 -8.37
CA GLU A 81 -33.11 -10.83 -9.18
C GLU A 81 -34.33 -10.16 -8.56
N GLY A 82 -34.86 -9.13 -9.21
CA GLY A 82 -35.99 -8.36 -8.75
C GLY A 82 -36.20 -7.05 -9.53
N ASP A 83 -37.09 -6.21 -9.07
CA ASP A 83 -37.19 -4.85 -9.57
C ASP A 83 -36.11 -3.95 -8.95
N ASP A 84 -35.86 -2.78 -9.56
CA ASP A 84 -34.78 -1.88 -9.16
C ASP A 84 -34.84 -1.49 -7.68
N LYS A 85 -36.06 -1.33 -7.14
CA LYS A 85 -36.26 -0.96 -5.74
C LYS A 85 -35.93 -2.13 -4.78
N ALA A 86 -36.36 -3.34 -5.12
CA ALA A 86 -36.08 -4.54 -4.35
C ALA A 86 -34.58 -4.85 -4.41
N ASN A 87 -33.97 -4.72 -5.57
CA ASN A 87 -32.54 -4.94 -5.78
C ASN A 87 -31.68 -3.95 -4.98
N LEU A 88 -32.03 -2.65 -5.00
CA LEU A 88 -31.37 -1.64 -4.19
C LEU A 88 -31.48 -1.96 -2.70
N LEU A 89 -32.66 -2.33 -2.23
CA LEU A 89 -32.87 -2.70 -0.83
C LEU A 89 -32.00 -3.90 -0.43
N ALA A 90 -32.00 -4.97 -1.23
CA ALA A 90 -31.21 -6.15 -0.99
C ALA A 90 -29.68 -5.85 -0.96
N ALA A 91 -29.22 -4.98 -1.85
CA ALA A 91 -27.83 -4.54 -1.90
C ALA A 91 -27.45 -3.76 -0.63
N VAL A 92 -28.28 -2.84 -0.19
CA VAL A 92 -28.06 -2.01 1.01
C VAL A 92 -28.12 -2.82 2.30
N GLU A 93 -29.02 -3.82 2.40
CA GLU A 93 -29.17 -4.69 3.58
C GLU A 93 -27.89 -5.48 3.92
N GLN A 94 -26.96 -5.66 2.98
CA GLN A 94 -25.66 -6.30 3.23
C GLN A 94 -24.75 -5.46 4.13
N THR A 95 -24.97 -4.15 4.23
CA THR A 95 -24.04 -3.20 4.89
C THR A 95 -23.84 -3.52 6.36
N VAL A 96 -24.91 -3.71 7.12
CA VAL A 96 -24.83 -3.92 8.57
C VAL A 96 -24.18 -5.25 8.94
N PRO A 97 -24.53 -6.38 8.31
CA PRO A 97 -23.82 -7.64 8.53
C PRO A 97 -22.32 -7.54 8.21
N ALA A 98 -21.97 -6.99 7.05
CA ALA A 98 -20.58 -6.80 6.63
C ALA A 98 -19.80 -5.92 7.61
N PHE A 99 -20.38 -4.81 8.05
CA PHE A 99 -19.78 -3.94 9.08
C PHE A 99 -19.50 -4.68 10.38
N ARG A 100 -20.45 -5.47 10.89
CA ARG A 100 -20.28 -6.26 12.12
C ARG A 100 -19.18 -7.32 11.98
N GLU A 101 -19.10 -7.98 10.83
CA GLU A 101 -18.03 -8.93 10.54
C GLU A 101 -16.66 -8.25 10.54
N ILE A 102 -16.53 -7.08 9.88
CA ILE A 102 -15.32 -6.28 9.88
C ILE A 102 -14.88 -5.93 11.30
N LEU A 103 -15.79 -5.42 12.13
CA LEU A 103 -15.47 -5.08 13.51
C LEU A 103 -15.02 -6.30 14.34
N SER A 104 -15.66 -7.46 14.13
CA SER A 104 -15.28 -8.70 14.80
C SER A 104 -13.88 -9.16 14.41
N GLU A 105 -13.55 -9.07 13.13
CA GLU A 105 -12.24 -9.44 12.60
C GLU A 105 -11.12 -8.52 13.12
N VAL A 106 -11.34 -7.21 13.07
CA VAL A 106 -10.36 -6.21 13.55
C VAL A 106 -10.11 -6.35 15.05
N LYS A 107 -11.15 -6.62 15.85
CA LYS A 107 -11.02 -6.84 17.29
C LYS A 107 -10.16 -8.07 17.61
N THR A 108 -10.26 -9.13 16.84
CA THR A 108 -9.48 -10.37 17.04
C THR A 108 -8.03 -10.23 16.61
N THR A 109 -7.73 -9.33 15.71
CA THR A 109 -6.35 -9.09 15.19
C THR A 109 -5.54 -8.09 16.01
N GLY A 110 -6.16 -7.44 17.02
CA GLY A 110 -5.46 -6.52 17.93
C GLY A 110 -5.03 -5.18 17.29
N ILE A 111 -5.57 -4.83 16.12
CA ILE A 111 -5.24 -3.61 15.36
C ILE A 111 -6.06 -2.39 15.88
N GLY A 112 -6.24 -2.28 17.18
CA GLY A 112 -6.87 -1.12 17.81
C GLY A 112 -8.40 -1.12 17.78
N ASP A 113 -9.00 -0.20 18.55
CA ASP A 113 -10.45 -0.06 18.72
C ASP A 113 -11.13 0.91 17.74
N ASN A 114 -10.46 1.25 16.62
CA ASN A 114 -11.05 2.15 15.64
C ASN A 114 -12.21 1.49 14.89
N LYS A 115 -13.42 1.91 15.18
CA LYS A 115 -14.68 1.38 14.60
C LYS A 115 -15.04 2.04 13.26
N ASN A 116 -14.23 2.99 12.78
CA ASN A 116 -14.51 3.66 11.52
C ASN A 116 -14.25 2.73 10.34
N VAL A 117 -15.18 2.72 9.42
CA VAL A 117 -15.14 1.95 8.19
C VAL A 117 -15.30 2.89 7.01
N LEU A 118 -14.42 2.79 6.05
CA LEU A 118 -14.48 3.51 4.78
C LEU A 118 -15.33 2.73 3.80
N ALA A 119 -16.24 3.41 3.08
CA ALA A 119 -16.93 2.87 1.91
C ALA A 119 -16.29 3.44 0.65
N GLU A 120 -15.83 2.56 -0.22
CA GLU A 120 -15.17 2.93 -1.47
C GLU A 120 -15.68 2.09 -2.64
N ILE A 121 -15.54 2.60 -3.87
CA ILE A 121 -15.86 1.83 -5.09
C ILE A 121 -14.90 0.65 -5.18
N ASN A 122 -15.45 -0.56 -5.42
CA ASN A 122 -14.63 -1.73 -5.68
C ASN A 122 -14.22 -1.78 -7.16
N ILE A 123 -12.92 -1.71 -7.43
CA ILE A 123 -12.36 -1.84 -8.78
C ILE A 123 -12.12 -3.32 -9.06
N GLU A 124 -12.70 -3.84 -10.16
CA GLU A 124 -12.79 -5.28 -10.42
C GLU A 124 -11.59 -5.84 -11.22
N THR A 125 -11.16 -5.13 -12.24
CA THR A 125 -10.08 -5.55 -13.15
C THR A 125 -8.83 -4.77 -12.85
N VAL A 126 -7.89 -5.39 -12.13
CA VAL A 126 -6.84 -4.57 -11.55
C VAL A 126 -5.44 -5.13 -11.77
N ARG A 127 -4.56 -4.21 -12.10
CA ARG A 127 -3.13 -4.32 -11.78
C ARG A 127 -2.89 -3.60 -10.47
N HIS A 128 -1.96 -4.09 -9.68
CA HIS A 128 -1.50 -3.44 -8.47
C HIS A 128 -0.09 -2.91 -8.74
N GLU A 129 0.02 -1.61 -8.79
CA GLU A 129 1.31 -0.94 -8.90
C GLU A 129 1.53 0.01 -7.72
N GLU A 130 2.78 0.16 -7.36
CA GLU A 130 3.17 1.01 -6.24
C GLU A 130 4.39 1.86 -6.60
N ILE A 131 4.48 3.04 -6.00
CA ILE A 131 5.61 3.97 -6.19
C ILE A 131 6.42 4.05 -4.91
N GLN A 132 7.73 3.83 -5.01
CA GLN A 132 8.63 4.08 -3.90
C GLN A 132 8.82 5.58 -3.71
N VAL A 133 8.53 6.07 -2.51
CA VAL A 133 8.63 7.48 -2.14
C VAL A 133 9.64 7.63 -1.02
N VAL A 134 10.41 8.70 -1.08
CA VAL A 134 11.38 9.08 -0.03
C VAL A 134 11.30 10.58 0.23
N GLY A 135 11.46 10.99 1.50
CA GLY A 135 11.44 12.39 1.90
C GLY A 135 12.15 12.64 3.21
N ASN A 136 12.38 13.90 3.54
CA ASN A 136 12.97 14.33 4.82
C ASN A 136 12.17 15.47 5.48
N GLY A 137 10.90 15.60 5.12
CA GLY A 137 10.04 16.72 5.54
C GLY A 137 10.14 17.96 4.64
N ASP A 138 11.33 18.29 4.14
CA ASP A 138 11.55 19.48 3.29
C ASP A 138 11.48 19.18 1.78
N TRP A 139 11.85 17.98 1.40
CA TRP A 139 11.77 17.50 0.02
C TRP A 139 11.16 16.09 -0.04
N CYS A 140 10.55 15.79 -1.17
CA CYS A 140 10.01 14.48 -1.48
C CYS A 140 10.34 14.12 -2.93
N LEU A 141 10.67 12.87 -3.20
CA LEU A 141 10.91 12.34 -4.54
C LEU A 141 10.53 10.86 -4.63
N THR A 142 10.44 10.36 -5.87
CA THR A 142 10.09 8.98 -6.19
C THR A 142 11.26 8.21 -6.76
N LEU A 143 11.27 6.90 -6.58
CA LEU A 143 12.29 5.97 -7.07
C LEU A 143 11.68 4.90 -7.99
N GLY A 144 10.79 5.30 -8.90
CA GLY A 144 10.10 4.40 -9.80
C GLY A 144 9.03 3.56 -9.11
N GLY A 145 8.45 2.66 -9.87
CA GLY A 145 7.37 1.78 -9.47
C GLY A 145 7.77 0.32 -9.40
N ARG A 146 6.83 -0.47 -8.86
CA ARG A 146 6.84 -1.93 -8.88
C ARG A 146 5.45 -2.42 -9.27
N ASP A 147 5.37 -3.37 -10.19
CA ASP A 147 4.14 -4.12 -10.47
C ASP A 147 4.07 -5.30 -9.50
N CYS A 148 3.04 -5.29 -8.66
CA CYS A 148 2.77 -6.28 -7.63
C CYS A 148 1.45 -7.03 -7.91
N SER A 149 1.05 -7.12 -9.18
CA SER A 149 -0.26 -7.69 -9.57
C SER A 149 -0.38 -9.19 -9.32
N VAL A 150 0.73 -9.92 -9.29
CA VAL A 150 0.73 -11.36 -9.03
C VAL A 150 0.69 -11.61 -7.54
N GLN A 151 -0.51 -11.91 -7.04
CA GLN A 151 -0.79 -12.09 -5.62
C GLN A 151 -1.57 -13.38 -5.36
N MET A 152 -1.42 -13.94 -4.18
CA MET A 152 -2.23 -15.05 -3.69
C MET A 152 -2.54 -14.85 -2.21
N ASN A 153 -3.82 -14.97 -1.83
CA ASN A 153 -4.28 -14.74 -0.46
C ASN A 153 -3.80 -13.36 0.09
N GLU A 154 -3.88 -12.33 -0.75
CA GLU A 154 -3.48 -10.95 -0.43
C GLU A 154 -1.98 -10.77 -0.14
N GLN A 155 -1.17 -11.75 -0.49
CA GLN A 155 0.28 -11.68 -0.44
C GLN A 155 0.86 -11.52 -1.85
N LYS A 156 1.77 -10.58 -2.01
CA LYS A 156 2.55 -10.40 -3.23
C LYS A 156 3.43 -11.64 -3.43
N LEU A 157 3.42 -12.24 -4.63
CA LEU A 157 4.24 -13.40 -4.99
C LEU A 157 5.36 -13.03 -5.95
N LEU A 158 5.11 -12.01 -6.76
CA LEU A 158 6.03 -11.51 -7.76
C LEU A 158 5.94 -9.99 -7.79
N GLU A 159 7.07 -9.34 -7.66
CA GLU A 159 7.23 -7.90 -7.78
C GLU A 159 8.24 -7.59 -8.89
N ILE A 160 7.83 -6.78 -9.87
CA ILE A 160 8.64 -6.45 -11.04
C ILE A 160 8.88 -4.94 -11.06
N SER A 161 10.10 -4.52 -11.35
CA SER A 161 10.40 -3.10 -11.54
C SER A 161 9.59 -2.49 -12.69
N VAL A 162 9.07 -1.30 -12.48
CA VAL A 162 8.41 -0.49 -13.50
C VAL A 162 9.03 0.91 -13.46
N THR A 163 9.82 1.23 -14.47
CA THR A 163 10.52 2.51 -14.55
C THR A 163 10.23 3.21 -15.87
N VAL A 164 10.35 4.53 -15.87
CA VAL A 164 10.17 5.34 -17.08
C VAL A 164 11.12 4.88 -18.19
N GLU A 165 12.35 4.56 -17.83
CA GLU A 165 13.38 4.14 -18.77
C GLU A 165 13.10 2.75 -19.36
N GLU A 166 12.59 1.81 -18.56
CA GLU A 166 12.21 0.47 -19.03
C GLU A 166 11.02 0.53 -19.99
N LEU A 167 10.00 1.31 -19.65
CA LEU A 167 8.84 1.48 -20.51
C LEU A 167 9.21 2.18 -21.81
N GLN A 168 10.08 3.22 -21.76
CA GLN A 168 10.56 3.89 -22.96
C GLN A 168 11.35 2.94 -23.87
N ALA A 169 12.25 2.13 -23.31
CA ALA A 169 13.00 1.13 -24.06
C ALA A 169 12.08 0.08 -24.71
N SER A 170 11.02 -0.34 -23.98
CA SER A 170 10.03 -1.27 -24.49
C SER A 170 9.19 -0.67 -25.62
N ILE A 171 8.82 0.61 -25.53
CA ILE A 171 8.14 1.36 -26.60
C ILE A 171 9.02 1.39 -27.86
N ASP A 172 10.30 1.75 -27.71
CA ASP A 172 11.23 1.85 -28.84
C ASP A 172 11.45 0.48 -29.51
N ALA A 173 11.52 -0.59 -28.71
CA ALA A 173 11.60 -1.96 -29.22
C ALA A 173 10.33 -2.39 -29.98
N ALA A 174 9.16 -2.08 -29.45
CA ALA A 174 7.88 -2.38 -30.09
C ALA A 174 7.72 -1.63 -31.42
N LEU A 175 8.07 -0.34 -31.46
CA LEU A 175 8.08 0.46 -32.70
C LEU A 175 9.05 -0.09 -33.74
N SER A 176 10.26 -0.48 -33.32
CA SER A 176 11.27 -1.09 -34.20
C SER A 176 10.82 -2.42 -34.79
N ALA A 177 9.95 -3.15 -34.07
CA ALA A 177 9.35 -4.39 -34.51
C ALA A 177 8.03 -4.22 -35.30
N ASN A 178 7.63 -2.97 -35.61
CA ASN A 178 6.35 -2.60 -36.26
C ASN A 178 5.09 -3.08 -35.49
N LYS A 179 5.18 -3.11 -34.14
CA LYS A 179 4.09 -3.49 -33.24
C LYS A 179 3.39 -2.26 -32.66
N GLU A 180 2.70 -1.51 -33.52
CA GLU A 180 2.13 -0.21 -33.15
C GLU A 180 1.12 -0.27 -31.97
N ASN A 181 0.27 -1.30 -31.94
CA ASN A 181 -0.70 -1.49 -30.85
C ASN A 181 -0.01 -1.75 -29.51
N GLU A 182 1.08 -2.54 -29.51
CA GLU A 182 1.88 -2.81 -28.30
C GLU A 182 2.58 -1.51 -27.84
N ALA A 183 3.17 -0.78 -28.77
CA ALA A 183 3.79 0.52 -28.46
C ALA A 183 2.79 1.53 -27.93
N GLN A 184 1.54 1.53 -28.42
CA GLN A 184 0.50 2.42 -27.90
C GLN A 184 0.09 2.06 -26.47
N ALA A 185 -0.10 0.78 -26.16
CA ALA A 185 -0.41 0.33 -24.80
C ALA A 185 0.72 0.68 -23.82
N LEU A 186 1.99 0.47 -24.20
CA LEU A 186 3.15 0.85 -23.39
C LEU A 186 3.26 2.37 -23.15
N LYS A 187 2.83 3.19 -24.10
CA LYS A 187 2.77 4.65 -23.91
C LYS A 187 1.68 5.05 -22.90
N GLU A 188 0.57 4.35 -22.88
CA GLU A 188 -0.48 4.54 -21.88
C GLU A 188 0.02 4.16 -20.48
N ASP A 189 0.71 3.01 -20.34
CA ASP A 189 1.37 2.60 -19.11
C ASP A 189 2.42 3.64 -18.64
N LEU A 190 3.26 4.14 -19.56
CA LEU A 190 4.25 5.17 -19.25
C LEU A 190 3.61 6.47 -18.74
N ASN A 191 2.54 6.92 -19.39
CA ASN A 191 1.81 8.11 -18.96
C ASN A 191 1.17 7.92 -17.58
N THR A 192 0.66 6.72 -17.30
CA THR A 192 0.07 6.37 -16.00
C THR A 192 1.15 6.35 -14.90
N LEU A 193 2.30 5.72 -15.16
CA LEU A 193 3.43 5.73 -14.23
C LEU A 193 3.89 7.15 -13.90
N ILE A 194 4.05 8.02 -14.89
CA ILE A 194 4.47 9.41 -14.67
C ILE A 194 3.47 10.15 -13.78
N LYS A 195 2.16 10.00 -14.03
CA LYS A 195 1.12 10.61 -13.18
C LYS A 195 1.18 10.08 -11.75
N MET A 196 1.35 8.77 -11.58
CA MET A 196 1.49 8.15 -10.26
C MET A 196 2.71 8.69 -9.51
N GLU A 197 3.87 8.79 -10.16
CA GLU A 197 5.08 9.37 -9.55
C GLU A 197 4.87 10.83 -9.13
N GLU A 198 4.22 11.64 -9.98
CA GLU A 198 3.90 13.04 -9.66
C GLU A 198 2.94 13.16 -8.48
N GLU A 199 1.89 12.34 -8.44
CA GLU A 199 0.92 12.34 -7.36
C GLU A 199 1.52 11.84 -6.05
N ALA A 200 2.30 10.76 -6.09
CA ALA A 200 3.01 10.22 -4.94
C ALA A 200 3.98 11.24 -4.33
N SER A 201 4.75 11.94 -5.18
CA SER A 201 5.66 13.00 -4.73
C SER A 201 4.91 14.18 -4.10
N ARG A 202 3.81 14.65 -4.71
CA ARG A 202 2.96 15.72 -4.16
C ARG A 202 2.31 15.32 -2.85
N PHE A 203 1.78 14.09 -2.77
CA PHE A 203 1.18 13.56 -1.56
C PHE A 203 2.20 13.48 -0.43
N GLY A 204 3.37 12.88 -0.68
CA GLY A 204 4.45 12.79 0.30
C GLY A 204 4.91 14.17 0.79
N ALA A 205 5.04 15.14 -0.11
CA ALA A 205 5.37 16.52 0.26
C ALA A 205 4.27 17.18 1.10
N ALA A 206 3.00 16.97 0.75
CA ALA A 206 1.86 17.58 1.46
C ALA A 206 1.71 17.07 2.91
N VAL A 207 2.07 15.81 3.15
CA VAL A 207 2.04 15.22 4.51
C VAL A 207 3.37 15.37 5.25
N GLY A 208 4.36 16.04 4.66
CA GLY A 208 5.68 16.22 5.27
C GLY A 208 6.40 14.89 5.50
N LEU A 209 6.39 13.99 4.51
CA LEU A 209 7.01 12.67 4.63
C LEU A 209 8.48 12.80 5.06
N ASP A 210 8.81 12.20 6.19
CA ASP A 210 10.15 12.17 6.78
C ASP A 210 10.61 10.73 6.97
N SER A 211 10.96 10.08 5.94
CA SER A 211 11.55 8.75 5.79
C SER A 211 11.18 8.14 4.43
N VAL A 212 10.98 6.82 4.37
CA VAL A 212 10.57 6.07 3.19
C VAL A 212 9.11 5.64 3.30
N SER A 213 8.45 5.61 2.17
CA SER A 213 7.07 5.17 2.08
C SER A 213 6.80 4.55 0.71
N THR A 214 5.69 3.84 0.60
CA THR A 214 5.22 3.28 -0.66
C THR A 214 3.79 3.75 -0.90
N PHE A 215 3.58 4.39 -2.06
CA PHE A 215 2.28 4.87 -2.52
C PHE A 215 1.67 3.78 -3.41
N GLU A 216 0.66 3.08 -2.89
CA GLU A 216 0.03 1.96 -3.56
C GLU A 216 -1.19 2.38 -4.37
N CYS A 217 -1.30 1.87 -5.59
CA CYS A 217 -2.39 2.14 -6.51
C CYS A 217 -2.96 0.87 -7.13
N ILE A 218 -4.24 0.93 -7.42
CA ILE A 218 -4.93 -0.01 -8.29
C ILE A 218 -5.08 0.63 -9.66
N LEU A 219 -4.72 -0.09 -10.71
CA LEU A 219 -4.82 0.38 -12.09
C LEU A 219 -5.96 -0.36 -12.80
N ASP A 220 -6.84 0.42 -13.44
CA ASP A 220 -7.85 -0.06 -14.37
C ASP A 220 -7.60 0.61 -15.74
N ARG A 221 -6.92 -0.09 -16.62
CA ARG A 221 -6.45 0.39 -17.92
C ARG A 221 -5.53 1.61 -17.80
N ASP A 222 -5.98 2.79 -18.28
CA ASP A 222 -5.26 4.06 -18.26
C ASP A 222 -5.55 4.93 -17.03
N ARG A 223 -6.31 4.38 -16.06
CA ARG A 223 -6.66 5.05 -14.81
C ARG A 223 -5.98 4.37 -13.63
N HIS A 224 -5.54 5.14 -12.67
CA HIS A 224 -5.07 4.64 -11.39
C HIS A 224 -5.89 5.23 -10.25
N PHE A 225 -6.00 4.47 -9.19
CA PHE A 225 -6.74 4.83 -7.98
C PHE A 225 -5.84 4.61 -6.78
N PHE A 226 -5.62 5.66 -6.01
CA PHE A 226 -4.89 5.56 -4.75
C PHE A 226 -5.57 4.59 -3.80
N MET A 227 -4.78 3.70 -3.23
CA MET A 227 -5.26 2.69 -2.30
C MET A 227 -4.82 2.97 -0.87
N GLU A 228 -3.53 3.10 -0.66
CA GLU A 228 -2.95 3.43 0.63
C GLU A 228 -1.49 3.90 0.50
N MET A 229 -0.98 4.49 1.58
CA MET A 229 0.43 4.82 1.70
C MET A 229 1.05 4.08 2.88
N ASN A 230 1.94 3.15 2.60
CA ASN A 230 2.66 2.39 3.61
C ASN A 230 3.87 3.17 4.10
N THR A 231 3.83 3.67 5.34
CA THR A 231 4.89 4.50 5.95
C THR A 231 5.99 3.66 6.61
N ARG A 232 6.50 2.68 5.90
CA ARG A 232 7.55 1.78 6.32
C ARG A 232 8.33 1.26 5.13
N VAL A 233 9.51 0.70 5.35
CA VAL A 233 10.19 -0.12 4.34
C VAL A 233 9.36 -1.39 4.08
N GLN A 234 9.28 -1.79 2.82
CA GLN A 234 8.63 -3.04 2.42
C GLN A 234 9.66 -4.11 2.07
N VAL A 235 9.23 -5.37 2.03
CA VAL A 235 10.09 -6.52 1.71
C VAL A 235 10.73 -6.31 0.34
N GLU A 236 9.94 -5.86 -0.63
CA GLU A 236 10.30 -5.64 -2.04
C GLU A 236 11.15 -4.39 -2.32
N HIS A 237 11.64 -3.71 -1.29
CA HIS A 237 12.47 -2.50 -1.45
C HIS A 237 13.72 -2.73 -2.33
N ARG A 238 14.22 -3.97 -2.35
CA ARG A 238 15.40 -4.33 -3.16
C ARG A 238 15.15 -4.22 -4.66
N VAL A 239 13.93 -4.42 -5.12
CA VAL A 239 13.56 -4.20 -6.54
C VAL A 239 13.89 -2.75 -6.94
N THR A 240 13.53 -1.79 -6.09
CA THR A 240 13.86 -0.37 -6.30
C THR A 240 15.36 -0.10 -6.23
N GLU A 241 16.08 -0.66 -5.23
CA GLU A 241 17.52 -0.45 -5.04
C GLU A 241 18.34 -0.98 -6.23
N LEU A 242 17.86 -2.00 -6.93
CA LEU A 242 18.51 -2.52 -8.14
C LEU A 242 18.31 -1.59 -9.34
N CYS A 243 17.26 -0.77 -9.35
CA CYS A 243 16.93 0.14 -10.45
C CYS A 243 17.46 1.56 -10.24
N TYR A 244 17.52 2.03 -9.00
CA TYR A 244 17.89 3.40 -8.69
C TYR A 244 18.84 3.50 -7.49
N ALA A 245 19.61 4.59 -7.51
CA ALA A 245 20.40 5.07 -6.39
C ALA A 245 20.12 6.55 -6.17
N LEU A 246 20.54 7.09 -5.04
CA LEU A 246 20.45 8.51 -4.74
C LEU A 246 21.84 9.12 -4.62
N ARG A 247 22.06 10.26 -5.29
CA ARG A 247 23.27 11.06 -5.13
C ARG A 247 22.95 12.32 -4.35
N PHE A 248 23.60 12.46 -3.22
CA PHE A 248 23.60 13.67 -2.41
C PHE A 248 24.82 14.52 -2.79
N THR A 249 24.59 15.78 -3.10
CA THR A 249 25.65 16.73 -3.49
C THR A 249 25.61 17.92 -2.56
N ASN A 250 26.78 18.33 -2.06
CA ASN A 250 26.89 19.54 -1.25
C ASN A 250 26.51 20.76 -2.09
N PRO A 251 25.47 21.53 -1.73
CA PRO A 251 25.02 22.67 -2.52
C PRO A 251 26.07 23.81 -2.60
N ASN A 252 27.02 23.83 -1.68
CA ASN A 252 28.09 24.82 -1.64
C ASN A 252 29.37 24.35 -2.32
N GLN A 253 29.50 23.05 -2.60
CA GLN A 253 30.72 22.46 -3.19
C GLN A 253 30.35 21.20 -3.98
N GLU A 254 30.00 21.35 -5.26
CA GLU A 254 29.49 20.24 -6.10
C GLU A 254 30.46 19.06 -6.24
N SER A 255 31.76 19.26 -6.01
CA SER A 255 32.74 18.16 -5.99
C SER A 255 32.58 17.24 -4.80
N GLU A 256 31.88 17.68 -3.73
CA GLU A 256 31.56 16.87 -2.58
C GLU A 256 30.18 16.21 -2.76
N SER A 257 30.22 14.95 -3.12
CA SER A 257 28.99 14.15 -3.25
C SER A 257 29.23 12.73 -2.74
N PHE A 258 28.15 12.10 -2.28
CA PHE A 258 28.15 10.69 -1.94
C PHE A 258 26.90 10.00 -2.52
N LYS A 259 27.02 8.72 -2.73
CA LYS A 259 25.96 7.89 -3.31
C LYS A 259 25.40 6.96 -2.26
N VAL A 260 24.07 6.84 -2.24
CA VAL A 260 23.32 5.92 -1.40
C VAL A 260 22.63 4.90 -2.30
N ASP A 261 22.98 3.64 -2.10
CA ASP A 261 22.54 2.52 -2.91
C ASP A 261 21.47 1.66 -2.19
N SER A 262 21.26 1.87 -0.89
CA SER A 262 20.35 1.10 -0.05
C SER A 262 19.29 1.99 0.58
N ILE A 263 18.03 1.57 0.50
CA ILE A 263 16.91 2.25 1.17
C ILE A 263 17.07 2.20 2.69
N VAL A 264 17.60 1.10 3.23
CA VAL A 264 17.85 0.98 4.67
C VAL A 264 18.95 1.94 5.13
N GLU A 265 20.04 2.08 4.35
CA GLU A 265 21.08 3.09 4.61
C GLU A 265 20.49 4.50 4.55
N LEU A 266 19.64 4.77 3.55
CA LEU A 266 18.93 6.05 3.43
C LEU A 266 18.11 6.36 4.69
N MET A 267 17.36 5.38 5.20
CA MET A 267 16.56 5.56 6.43
C MET A 267 17.43 5.94 7.64
N VAL A 268 18.60 5.33 7.77
CA VAL A 268 19.57 5.67 8.84
C VAL A 268 20.08 7.10 8.66
N LEU A 269 20.45 7.47 7.43
CA LEU A 269 20.93 8.83 7.12
C LEU A 269 19.84 9.89 7.38
N LEU A 270 18.59 9.61 6.99
CA LEU A 270 17.46 10.49 7.27
C LEU A 270 17.22 10.65 8.77
N ALA A 271 17.25 9.56 9.53
CA ALA A 271 17.07 9.59 10.98
C ALA A 271 18.20 10.37 11.70
N GLU A 272 19.45 10.25 11.22
CA GLU A 272 20.61 10.93 11.82
C GLU A 272 20.68 12.41 11.42
N HIS A 273 20.38 12.72 10.17
CA HIS A 273 20.65 14.04 9.59
C HIS A 273 19.40 14.86 9.31
N GLY A 274 18.24 14.22 9.05
CA GLY A 274 16.96 14.88 8.82
C GLY A 274 17.02 15.95 7.73
N SER A 275 16.50 17.13 8.02
CA SER A 275 16.45 18.28 7.10
C SER A 275 17.82 18.86 6.70
N ARG A 276 18.92 18.41 7.33
CA ARG A 276 20.28 18.81 6.92
C ARG A 276 20.71 18.15 5.62
N LEU A 277 20.07 17.06 5.20
CA LEU A 277 20.36 16.41 3.93
C LEU A 277 19.75 17.23 2.77
N PRO A 278 20.56 17.66 1.80
CA PRO A 278 20.02 18.32 0.62
C PRO A 278 19.14 17.36 -0.19
N ARG A 279 18.28 17.90 -1.04
CA ARG A 279 17.52 17.07 -1.97
C ARG A 279 18.47 16.31 -2.89
N PRO A 280 18.43 14.98 -2.93
CA PRO A 280 19.29 14.19 -3.79
C PRO A 280 18.80 14.18 -5.25
N THR A 281 19.66 13.74 -6.14
CA THR A 281 19.29 13.36 -7.51
C THR A 281 19.10 11.85 -7.59
N ARG A 282 18.07 11.44 -8.32
CA ARG A 282 17.82 10.05 -8.67
C ARG A 282 18.77 9.62 -9.78
N GLU A 283 19.52 8.56 -9.55
CA GLU A 283 20.42 7.98 -10.54
C GLU A 283 19.89 6.63 -10.99
N ARG A 284 19.62 6.50 -12.29
CA ARG A 284 19.20 5.21 -12.88
C ARG A 284 20.38 4.24 -12.91
N ARG A 285 20.11 2.98 -12.54
CA ARG A 285 20.99 1.84 -12.82
C ARG A 285 20.47 1.11 -14.05
N GLU A 286 21.36 0.51 -14.83
CA GLU A 286 21.03 -0.20 -16.07
C GLU A 286 20.45 -1.61 -15.80
N ASN A 287 19.65 -1.77 -14.74
CA ASN A 287 19.07 -3.06 -14.33
C ASN A 287 17.56 -2.99 -14.32
N SER A 288 16.92 -4.08 -14.73
CA SER A 288 15.57 -4.43 -14.35
C SER A 288 15.63 -5.41 -13.19
N ALA A 289 14.64 -5.41 -12.32
CA ALA A 289 14.64 -6.21 -11.12
C ALA A 289 13.33 -6.98 -10.95
N VAL A 290 13.46 -8.19 -10.43
CA VAL A 290 12.32 -9.04 -10.10
C VAL A 290 12.57 -9.65 -8.72
N GLU A 291 11.57 -9.57 -7.84
CA GLU A 291 11.51 -10.32 -6.59
C GLU A 291 10.47 -11.43 -6.71
N VAL A 292 10.79 -12.60 -6.18
CA VAL A 292 9.88 -13.75 -6.12
C VAL A 292 9.80 -14.23 -4.69
N ARG A 293 8.59 -14.33 -4.13
CA ARG A 293 8.36 -14.90 -2.80
C ARG A 293 7.99 -16.36 -2.89
N LEU A 294 8.78 -17.19 -2.22
CA LEU A 294 8.54 -18.62 -2.09
C LEU A 294 7.98 -18.91 -0.71
N ASN A 295 6.69 -19.20 -0.65
CA ASN A 295 6.01 -19.53 0.60
C ASN A 295 5.76 -21.03 0.68
N ALA A 296 5.98 -21.62 1.87
CA ALA A 296 5.55 -22.98 2.12
C ALA A 296 4.01 -23.03 2.13
N SER A 297 3.44 -23.93 1.32
CA SER A 297 2.01 -24.13 1.23
C SER A 297 1.63 -25.59 1.25
N ASP A 298 0.39 -25.90 1.63
CA ASP A 298 -0.21 -27.22 1.47
C ASP A 298 -0.68 -27.46 0.02
N ASP A 299 -1.23 -28.64 -0.27
CA ASP A 299 -1.74 -28.99 -1.59
C ASP A 299 -2.90 -28.12 -2.07
N ALA A 300 -3.57 -27.40 -1.15
CA ALA A 300 -4.61 -26.43 -1.46
C ALA A 300 -4.07 -24.99 -1.56
N LEU A 301 -2.75 -24.82 -1.62
CA LEU A 301 -2.02 -23.55 -1.69
C LEU A 301 -2.29 -22.62 -0.48
N LYS A 302 -2.69 -23.18 0.64
CA LYS A 302 -2.82 -22.42 1.89
C LYS A 302 -1.47 -22.36 2.60
N PRO A 303 -1.14 -21.25 3.29
CA PRO A 303 0.08 -21.15 4.06
C PRO A 303 0.23 -22.34 5.02
N HIS A 304 1.37 -23.02 4.96
CA HIS A 304 1.67 -24.16 5.80
C HIS A 304 2.79 -23.80 6.78
N ALA A 305 2.50 -23.92 8.07
CA ALA A 305 3.49 -23.69 9.12
C ALA A 305 3.98 -25.04 9.68
N GLY A 306 5.27 -25.28 9.60
CA GLY A 306 5.93 -26.47 10.12
C GLY A 306 6.43 -27.41 9.04
N GLY A 307 7.01 -28.53 9.46
CA GLY A 307 7.63 -29.50 8.56
C GLY A 307 9.16 -29.37 8.52
N ILE A 308 9.78 -30.29 7.79
CA ILE A 308 11.23 -30.36 7.63
C ILE A 308 11.55 -30.18 6.14
N ILE A 309 12.37 -29.19 5.83
CA ILE A 309 12.94 -29.04 4.50
C ILE A 309 14.12 -30.01 4.41
N THR A 310 13.95 -31.06 3.63
CA THR A 310 14.96 -32.13 3.49
C THR A 310 16.02 -31.82 2.45
N GLN A 311 15.75 -30.87 1.56
CA GLN A 311 16.69 -30.47 0.51
C GLN A 311 16.56 -28.96 0.28
N TRP A 312 17.68 -28.27 0.32
CA TRP A 312 17.81 -26.84 0.06
C TRP A 312 18.91 -26.61 -0.97
N SER A 313 18.60 -25.88 -2.01
CA SER A 313 19.62 -25.52 -3.01
C SER A 313 20.30 -24.20 -2.62
N ASN A 314 21.61 -24.17 -2.76
CA ASN A 314 22.35 -22.92 -2.64
C ASN A 314 22.07 -22.00 -3.83
N VAL A 315 22.14 -20.69 -3.60
CA VAL A 315 22.10 -19.69 -4.67
C VAL A 315 23.26 -19.93 -5.63
N LEU A 316 22.92 -20.14 -6.91
CA LEU A 316 23.91 -20.51 -7.95
C LEU A 316 24.55 -19.32 -8.64
N ASN A 317 24.01 -18.11 -8.43
CA ASN A 317 24.42 -16.90 -9.14
C ASN A 317 24.57 -15.73 -8.15
N THR A 318 25.65 -14.98 -8.25
CA THR A 318 25.90 -13.78 -7.43
C THR A 318 24.94 -12.61 -7.74
N GLU A 319 24.21 -12.67 -8.85
CA GLU A 319 23.18 -11.71 -9.21
C GLU A 319 21.83 -11.98 -8.52
N ILE A 320 21.70 -13.13 -7.86
CA ILE A 320 20.50 -13.51 -7.11
C ILE A 320 20.78 -13.29 -5.63
N ARG A 321 20.01 -12.45 -5.00
CA ARG A 321 19.94 -12.35 -3.54
C ARG A 321 18.87 -13.32 -3.05
N ASP A 322 19.21 -14.08 -2.01
CA ASP A 322 18.31 -15.00 -1.33
C ASP A 322 18.18 -14.58 0.14
N ASP A 323 16.99 -14.09 0.52
CA ASP A 323 16.64 -13.74 1.89
C ASP A 323 15.67 -14.78 2.43
N GLN A 324 16.02 -15.40 3.55
CA GLN A 324 15.30 -16.56 4.07
C GLN A 324 14.65 -16.28 5.42
N GLY A 325 13.34 -16.57 5.52
CA GLY A 325 12.59 -16.61 6.78
C GLY A 325 12.58 -18.00 7.44
N ILE A 326 13.57 -18.86 7.14
CA ILE A 326 13.60 -20.25 7.58
C ILE A 326 14.18 -20.34 8.98
N CYS A 327 13.56 -21.17 9.84
CA CYS A 327 14.08 -21.51 11.14
C CYS A 327 15.02 -22.72 11.00
N LEU A 328 16.30 -22.52 11.24
CA LEU A 328 17.29 -23.60 11.26
C LEU A 328 17.38 -24.20 12.66
N HIS A 329 17.12 -25.49 12.78
CA HIS A 329 17.36 -26.25 14.01
C HIS A 329 18.83 -26.70 14.06
N ASN A 330 19.53 -26.34 15.13
CA ASN A 330 20.85 -26.90 15.41
C ASN A 330 20.70 -28.09 16.36
N PRO A 331 20.89 -29.34 15.88
CA PRO A 331 20.69 -30.53 16.67
C PRO A 331 21.71 -30.66 17.84
N ASP A 332 22.88 -30.00 17.75
CA ASP A 332 23.91 -30.08 18.77
C ASP A 332 23.62 -29.19 19.99
N THR A 333 22.84 -28.14 19.80
CA THR A 333 22.51 -27.17 20.85
C THR A 333 21.01 -27.12 21.19
N ASP A 334 20.19 -27.84 20.47
CA ASP A 334 18.71 -27.78 20.53
C ASP A 334 18.15 -26.34 20.42
N VAL A 335 18.85 -25.46 19.72
CA VAL A 335 18.51 -24.07 19.53
C VAL A 335 17.90 -23.87 18.14
N PHE A 336 16.73 -23.28 18.11
CA PHE A 336 16.10 -22.80 16.87
C PHE A 336 16.58 -21.37 16.60
N MET A 337 17.32 -21.16 15.52
CA MET A 337 17.59 -19.82 15.01
C MET A 337 16.44 -19.41 14.10
N LYS A 338 15.66 -18.44 14.53
CA LYS A 338 14.57 -17.87 13.75
C LYS A 338 15.07 -16.60 13.09
N TYR A 339 15.15 -16.62 11.77
CA TYR A 339 15.39 -15.41 10.98
C TYR A 339 14.02 -14.77 10.72
N HIS A 340 13.81 -13.55 11.22
CA HIS A 340 12.71 -12.71 10.83
C HIS A 340 13.21 -11.77 9.74
N LEU A 341 12.52 -11.78 8.62
CA LEU A 341 12.59 -10.70 7.63
C LEU A 341 11.79 -9.50 8.13
#